data_14fc03f65fc1900404f4adbb91c519f4
#
_entry.id   14fc03f65fc1900404f4adbb91c519f4
#
_cell.length_a   1.000
_cell.length_b   1.000
_cell.length_c   1.000
_cell.angle_alpha   90.00
_cell.angle_beta   90.00
_cell.angle_gamma   90.00
#
_symmetry.space_group_name_H-M   'P 1'
#
loop_
_entity.id
_entity.type
_entity.pdbx_description
1 polymer ?
#
loop_
_entity_poly.entity_id
_entity_poly.type
_entity_poly.pdbx_seq_one_letter_code
_entity_poly.pdbx_strand_id
1 'polypeptide(L)'
;MLNGHPYYFVGTNFWQGMNLGVDGPSGDRKQLVEELDRLQSIGVTNLRVMAASEGPNTEPYRMVPALMISPGHYDESVLDGLDFFLAEVGKRNMKAVMVLNNYWQWSGGMGQYVSWSEGTPIPYPGDYGTFMNYVAKFYDCDKCQIWYRAHIKMIIGHTNPYTGLKYRDDPTVFAWELANEPRRYPYAWIDNTAAYIKSLDSNHMVTTGSEGTPPGENQDFKRTHEGPNIDYATIHIWPQNWGWYDPQNPDSYERAEQNALDYLHRHVFDMAVLKKPLVLEEFGLARDWEPVHDIYNPQSPTLYRNRFYKALFDDVYALIQKGGPLGGDNFWAWGGASRPGDGWLGDPPHETPGWYSVYNTDESTINIISLHAADMMRLMKP
;
A
#
# COMPACT_ATOMS: atom_id res chain seq x y z
N MET A 1 1.18 -5.45 -18.92
CA MET A 1 0.78 -6.58 -19.83
C MET A 1 0.88 -7.87 -19.01
N LEU A 2 -0.14 -8.72 -19.05
CA LEU A 2 -0.11 -10.07 -18.46
C LEU A 2 -0.27 -11.06 -19.62
N ASN A 3 0.69 -11.95 -19.78
CA ASN A 3 0.70 -12.92 -20.90
C ASN A 3 0.51 -12.29 -22.30
N GLY A 4 1.06 -11.09 -22.49
CA GLY A 4 0.96 -10.37 -23.77
C GLY A 4 -0.33 -9.57 -23.97
N HIS A 5 -1.28 -9.60 -23.05
CA HIS A 5 -2.52 -8.84 -23.09
C HIS A 5 -2.48 -7.64 -22.14
N PRO A 6 -3.22 -6.54 -22.42
CA PRO A 6 -3.41 -5.46 -21.47
C PRO A 6 -3.90 -6.01 -20.13
N TYR A 7 -3.34 -5.53 -19.04
CA TYR A 7 -3.75 -5.89 -17.69
C TYR A 7 -4.07 -4.63 -16.93
N TYR A 8 -5.33 -4.48 -16.60
CA TYR A 8 -5.88 -3.41 -15.76
C TYR A 8 -6.51 -4.06 -14.55
N PHE A 9 -6.34 -3.47 -13.38
CA PHE A 9 -6.82 -4.09 -12.16
C PHE A 9 -7.49 -3.07 -11.24
N VAL A 10 -8.40 -3.59 -10.43
CA VAL A 10 -8.86 -2.96 -9.20
C VAL A 10 -8.28 -3.75 -8.05
N GLY A 11 -7.65 -3.06 -7.14
CA GLY A 11 -7.02 -3.65 -5.98
C GLY A 11 -7.41 -2.97 -4.69
N THR A 12 -6.84 -3.47 -3.61
CA THR A 12 -6.95 -2.84 -2.29
C THR A 12 -5.64 -2.94 -1.53
N ASN A 13 -5.43 -1.99 -0.63
CA ASN A 13 -4.43 -2.15 0.41
C ASN A 13 -4.94 -3.18 1.42
N PHE A 14 -4.20 -4.26 1.54
CA PHE A 14 -4.40 -5.33 2.50
C PHE A 14 -3.12 -5.52 3.30
N TRP A 15 -2.63 -4.37 3.81
CA TRP A 15 -1.31 -4.22 4.44
C TRP A 15 -1.07 -5.24 5.54
N GLN A 16 -2.14 -5.62 6.28
CA GLN A 16 -2.13 -6.57 7.40
C GLN A 16 -2.12 -8.05 6.97
N GLY A 17 -2.17 -8.35 5.68
CA GLY A 17 -2.34 -9.72 5.17
C GLY A 17 -1.31 -10.72 5.70
N MET A 18 -0.05 -10.30 5.86
CA MET A 18 1.01 -11.09 6.48
C MET A 18 0.66 -11.50 7.91
N ASN A 19 0.28 -10.54 8.72
CA ASN A 19 -0.03 -10.78 10.14
C ASN A 19 -1.34 -11.53 10.33
N LEU A 20 -2.36 -11.23 9.52
CA LEU A 20 -3.63 -11.97 9.55
C LEU A 20 -3.44 -13.45 9.18
N GLY A 21 -2.43 -13.74 8.34
CA GLY A 21 -2.04 -15.10 7.93
C GLY A 21 -1.29 -15.90 8.99
N VAL A 22 -0.91 -15.32 10.13
CA VAL A 22 -0.22 -16.04 11.20
C VAL A 22 -1.09 -17.16 11.77
N ASP A 23 -0.49 -18.34 11.98
CA ASP A 23 -1.14 -19.45 12.66
C ASP A 23 -0.94 -19.32 14.18
N GLY A 24 -1.90 -18.70 14.85
CA GLY A 24 -1.83 -18.44 16.28
C GLY A 24 -2.66 -17.23 16.73
N PRO A 25 -2.50 -16.81 17.98
CA PRO A 25 -3.38 -15.79 18.60
C PRO A 25 -3.21 -14.38 18.02
N SER A 26 -2.16 -14.13 17.25
CA SER A 26 -1.92 -12.83 16.58
C SER A 26 -2.47 -12.76 15.16
N GLY A 27 -2.95 -13.88 14.59
CA GLY A 27 -3.54 -13.95 13.27
C GLY A 27 -4.92 -14.59 13.28
N ASP A 28 -5.55 -14.67 12.11
CA ASP A 28 -6.78 -15.42 11.88
C ASP A 28 -6.83 -15.88 10.42
N ARG A 29 -6.29 -17.06 10.14
CA ARG A 29 -6.28 -17.66 8.80
C ARG A 29 -7.66 -17.89 8.22
N LYS A 30 -8.64 -18.21 9.08
CA LYS A 30 -10.01 -18.39 8.61
C LYS A 30 -10.59 -17.09 8.12
N GLN A 31 -10.44 -16.02 8.88
CA GLN A 31 -10.84 -14.67 8.46
C GLN A 31 -10.09 -14.26 7.19
N LEU A 32 -8.78 -14.48 7.11
CA LEU A 32 -8.00 -14.18 5.89
C LEU A 32 -8.60 -14.84 4.65
N VAL A 33 -8.92 -16.12 4.72
CA VAL A 33 -9.53 -16.86 3.59
C VAL A 33 -10.89 -16.27 3.21
N GLU A 34 -11.75 -15.99 4.21
CA GLU A 34 -13.07 -15.39 3.99
C GLU A 34 -12.99 -14.00 3.36
N GLU A 35 -12.00 -13.16 3.80
CA GLU A 35 -11.80 -11.83 3.22
C GLU A 35 -11.28 -11.90 1.78
N LEU A 36 -10.37 -12.83 1.48
CA LEU A 36 -9.87 -13.03 0.13
C LEU A 36 -10.99 -13.52 -0.82
N ASP A 37 -11.86 -14.43 -0.36
CA ASP A 37 -13.03 -14.89 -1.13
C ASP A 37 -13.98 -13.72 -1.42
N ARG A 38 -14.21 -12.87 -0.43
CA ARG A 38 -15.07 -11.69 -0.57
C ARG A 38 -14.47 -10.68 -1.55
N LEU A 39 -13.18 -10.36 -1.42
CA LEU A 39 -12.49 -9.45 -2.34
C LEU A 39 -12.52 -9.97 -3.79
N GLN A 40 -12.27 -11.27 -3.99
CA GLN A 40 -12.40 -11.89 -5.30
C GLN A 40 -13.83 -11.75 -5.86
N SER A 41 -14.84 -11.96 -5.02
CA SER A 41 -16.27 -11.92 -5.44
C SER A 41 -16.71 -10.54 -5.93
N ILE A 42 -16.06 -9.46 -5.46
CA ILE A 42 -16.34 -8.08 -5.89
C ILE A 42 -15.41 -7.60 -7.02
N GLY A 43 -14.54 -8.49 -7.52
CA GLY A 43 -13.69 -8.23 -8.68
C GLY A 43 -12.33 -7.60 -8.35
N VAL A 44 -11.93 -7.57 -7.08
CA VAL A 44 -10.57 -7.19 -6.68
C VAL A 44 -9.59 -8.28 -7.12
N THR A 45 -8.51 -7.88 -7.81
CA THR A 45 -7.53 -8.81 -8.36
C THR A 45 -6.09 -8.49 -7.96
N ASN A 46 -5.86 -7.39 -7.26
CA ASN A 46 -4.53 -6.99 -6.79
C ASN A 46 -4.59 -6.60 -5.31
N LEU A 47 -3.61 -7.04 -4.54
CA LEU A 47 -3.49 -6.76 -3.11
C LEU A 47 -2.11 -6.16 -2.83
N ARG A 48 -2.08 -5.04 -2.13
CA ARG A 48 -0.83 -4.45 -1.65
C ARG A 48 -0.64 -4.84 -0.19
N VAL A 49 0.45 -5.54 0.12
CA VAL A 49 0.72 -6.15 1.42
C VAL A 49 2.10 -5.78 1.92
N MET A 50 2.22 -5.57 3.25
CA MET A 50 3.54 -5.44 3.87
C MET A 50 4.27 -6.78 3.84
N ALA A 51 5.44 -6.81 3.22
CA ALA A 51 6.41 -7.91 3.31
C ALA A 51 7.61 -7.52 4.19
N ALA A 52 7.40 -6.55 5.06
CA ALA A 52 8.35 -6.00 6.00
C ALA A 52 7.60 -5.46 7.22
N SER A 53 8.13 -5.71 8.40
CA SER A 53 7.82 -4.98 9.62
C SER A 53 8.95 -5.21 10.60
N GLU A 54 9.32 -4.17 11.34
CA GLU A 54 10.51 -4.15 12.18
C GLU A 54 10.13 -3.95 13.65
N GLY A 55 10.67 -4.85 14.51
CA GLY A 55 10.51 -4.81 15.95
C GLY A 55 11.35 -3.74 16.65
N PRO A 56 11.30 -3.70 17.98
CA PRO A 56 10.72 -4.74 18.86
C PRO A 56 9.19 -4.68 18.96
N ASN A 57 8.58 -5.78 19.43
CA ASN A 57 7.13 -5.90 19.61
C ASN A 57 6.58 -5.08 20.80
N THR A 58 7.42 -4.34 21.49
CA THR A 58 7.07 -3.54 22.69
C THR A 58 6.78 -2.08 22.38
N GLU A 59 7.04 -1.66 21.15
CA GLU A 59 6.80 -0.27 20.75
C GLU A 59 5.31 -0.04 20.41
N PRO A 60 4.73 1.09 20.84
CA PRO A 60 3.34 1.42 20.54
C PRO A 60 3.15 1.78 19.06
N TYR A 61 1.88 1.77 18.62
CA TYR A 61 1.46 2.21 17.30
C TYR A 61 2.11 1.44 16.12
N ARG A 62 2.36 0.14 16.31
CA ARG A 62 3.02 -0.72 15.31
C ARG A 62 2.29 -2.01 15.02
N MET A 63 2.58 -2.56 13.84
CA MET A 63 2.28 -3.95 13.51
C MET A 63 3.01 -4.89 14.50
N VAL A 64 2.26 -5.68 15.23
CA VAL A 64 2.79 -6.64 16.21
C VAL A 64 2.04 -7.97 16.04
N PRO A 65 2.77 -9.09 15.89
CA PRO A 65 4.23 -9.24 15.91
C PRO A 65 4.90 -8.70 14.64
N ALA A 66 6.16 -8.25 14.80
CA ALA A 66 6.98 -7.80 13.69
C ALA A 66 7.63 -8.99 12.99
N LEU A 67 7.81 -8.88 11.66
CA LEU A 67 8.51 -9.90 10.87
C LEU A 67 10.01 -9.97 11.23
N MET A 68 10.69 -8.84 11.32
CA MET A 68 12.10 -8.78 11.71
C MET A 68 12.23 -8.14 13.08
N ILE A 69 12.50 -8.95 14.11
CA ILE A 69 12.58 -8.52 15.52
C ILE A 69 13.85 -7.73 15.85
N SER A 70 14.92 -8.05 15.17
CA SER A 70 16.20 -7.33 15.17
C SER A 70 16.93 -7.62 13.86
N PRO A 71 17.97 -6.86 13.49
CA PRO A 71 18.64 -7.04 12.20
C PRO A 71 19.02 -8.48 11.90
N GLY A 72 18.41 -9.06 10.85
CA GLY A 72 18.65 -10.42 10.40
C GLY A 72 17.98 -11.54 11.22
N HIS A 73 17.18 -11.20 12.25
CA HIS A 73 16.42 -12.17 13.04
C HIS A 73 14.94 -12.03 12.76
N TYR A 74 14.38 -13.05 12.16
CA TYR A 74 12.98 -13.08 11.69
C TYR A 74 12.11 -13.91 12.62
N ASP A 75 10.87 -13.50 12.78
CA ASP A 75 9.81 -14.28 13.41
C ASP A 75 9.26 -15.26 12.37
N GLU A 76 9.57 -16.53 12.54
CA GLU A 76 9.17 -17.60 11.60
C GLU A 76 7.64 -17.74 11.52
N SER A 77 6.89 -17.38 12.57
CA SER A 77 5.43 -17.44 12.54
C SER A 77 4.83 -16.34 11.67
N VAL A 78 5.45 -15.16 11.67
CA VAL A 78 5.03 -14.04 10.81
C VAL A 78 5.43 -14.30 9.36
N LEU A 79 6.61 -14.88 9.13
CA LEU A 79 7.04 -15.30 7.79
C LEU A 79 6.12 -16.38 7.22
N ASP A 80 5.75 -17.39 8.02
CA ASP A 80 4.76 -18.41 7.65
C ASP A 80 3.37 -17.80 7.36
N GLY A 81 3.01 -16.71 8.07
CA GLY A 81 1.81 -15.93 7.78
C GLY A 81 1.83 -15.29 6.39
N LEU A 82 2.98 -14.74 5.97
CA LEU A 82 3.18 -14.21 4.61
C LEU A 82 3.14 -15.30 3.57
N ASP A 83 3.76 -16.47 3.85
CA ASP A 83 3.73 -17.64 2.99
C ASP A 83 2.29 -18.12 2.75
N PHE A 84 1.53 -18.25 3.83
CA PHE A 84 0.12 -18.65 3.76
C PHE A 84 -0.72 -17.64 2.97
N PHE A 85 -0.54 -16.34 3.25
CA PHE A 85 -1.20 -15.27 2.52
C PHE A 85 -0.97 -15.38 1.01
N LEU A 86 0.29 -15.47 0.57
CA LEU A 86 0.62 -15.58 -0.86
C LEU A 86 0.05 -16.84 -1.51
N ALA A 87 0.09 -17.97 -0.81
CA ALA A 87 -0.51 -19.21 -1.30
C ALA A 87 -2.03 -19.06 -1.51
N GLU A 88 -2.72 -18.42 -0.56
CA GLU A 88 -4.17 -18.18 -0.66
C GLU A 88 -4.55 -17.17 -1.75
N VAL A 89 -3.73 -16.11 -1.93
CA VAL A 89 -3.87 -15.13 -3.03
C VAL A 89 -3.72 -15.84 -4.38
N GLY A 90 -2.69 -16.68 -4.53
CA GLY A 90 -2.41 -17.44 -5.76
C GLY A 90 -3.53 -18.41 -6.14
N LYS A 91 -4.14 -19.11 -5.17
CA LYS A 91 -5.30 -20.01 -5.39
C LYS A 91 -6.48 -19.28 -6.04
N ARG A 92 -6.62 -17.97 -5.83
CA ARG A 92 -7.68 -17.12 -6.36
C ARG A 92 -7.30 -16.39 -7.64
N ASN A 93 -6.11 -16.67 -8.21
CA ASN A 93 -5.55 -15.97 -9.36
C ASN A 93 -5.41 -14.45 -9.14
N MET A 94 -5.35 -14.01 -7.89
CA MET A 94 -5.06 -12.63 -7.52
C MET A 94 -3.54 -12.40 -7.51
N LYS A 95 -3.14 -11.13 -7.45
CA LYS A 95 -1.75 -10.70 -7.44
C LYS A 95 -1.42 -9.91 -6.18
N ALA A 96 -0.15 -9.93 -5.78
CA ALA A 96 0.34 -9.21 -4.61
C ALA A 96 1.48 -8.24 -4.97
N VAL A 97 1.35 -6.98 -4.55
CA VAL A 97 2.45 -6.02 -4.48
C VAL A 97 3.10 -6.17 -3.11
N MET A 98 4.39 -6.48 -3.09
CA MET A 98 5.14 -6.82 -1.88
C MET A 98 5.95 -5.61 -1.42
N VAL A 99 5.51 -4.95 -0.33
CA VAL A 99 6.13 -3.74 0.22
C VAL A 99 7.31 -4.12 1.11
N LEU A 100 8.52 -3.67 0.75
CA LEU A 100 9.77 -4.12 1.38
C LEU A 100 10.30 -3.22 2.50
N ASN A 101 9.69 -2.07 2.72
CA ASN A 101 10.03 -1.12 3.81
C ASN A 101 8.89 -0.11 3.99
N ASN A 102 9.01 0.78 4.96
CA ASN A 102 8.06 1.85 5.20
C ASN A 102 8.80 3.11 5.68
N TYR A 103 8.38 4.27 5.18
CA TYR A 103 8.87 5.52 5.74
C TYR A 103 8.30 5.78 7.14
N TRP A 104 7.06 5.32 7.37
CA TRP A 104 6.32 5.54 8.61
C TRP A 104 6.62 4.47 9.66
N GLN A 105 6.48 4.85 10.92
CA GLN A 105 6.81 4.01 12.09
C GLN A 105 5.80 2.86 12.34
N TRP A 106 4.62 2.88 11.74
CA TRP A 106 3.56 1.93 12.07
C TRP A 106 3.89 0.46 11.70
N SER A 107 4.87 0.24 10.86
CA SER A 107 5.47 -1.09 10.66
C SER A 107 6.89 -1.20 11.21
N GLY A 108 7.41 -0.19 11.91
CA GLY A 108 8.82 -0.04 12.27
C GLY A 108 9.57 0.78 11.23
N GLY A 109 9.68 0.25 10.03
CA GLY A 109 10.16 0.93 8.84
C GLY A 109 11.57 1.50 8.95
N MET A 110 11.88 2.46 8.08
CA MET A 110 13.18 3.12 7.99
C MET A 110 13.63 3.70 9.34
N GLY A 111 12.69 4.24 10.13
CA GLY A 111 12.97 4.76 11.46
C GLY A 111 13.53 3.71 12.41
N GLN A 112 13.08 2.44 12.29
CA GLN A 112 13.58 1.37 13.15
C GLN A 112 15.01 0.95 12.76
N TYR A 113 15.34 0.94 11.48
CA TYR A 113 16.74 0.71 11.07
C TYR A 113 17.69 1.76 11.66
N VAL A 114 17.27 3.04 11.66
CA VAL A 114 18.04 4.13 12.30
C VAL A 114 18.16 3.89 13.81
N SER A 115 17.04 3.54 14.46
CA SER A 115 16.99 3.22 15.90
C SER A 115 17.97 2.10 16.27
N TRP A 116 17.99 1.01 15.52
CA TRP A 116 18.96 -0.07 15.73
C TRP A 116 20.42 0.36 15.53
N SER A 117 20.68 1.25 14.57
CA SER A 117 22.02 1.72 14.28
C SER A 117 22.57 2.69 15.33
N GLU A 118 21.72 3.59 15.81
CA GLU A 118 22.10 4.66 16.74
C GLU A 118 21.86 4.30 18.22
N GLY A 119 21.02 3.30 18.50
CA GLY A 119 20.61 2.96 19.87
C GLY A 119 19.67 4.00 20.48
N THR A 120 18.94 4.76 19.65
CA THR A 120 18.01 5.82 20.06
C THR A 120 16.58 5.48 19.70
N PRO A 121 15.57 5.91 20.49
CA PRO A 121 14.18 5.68 20.15
C PRO A 121 13.75 6.51 18.94
N ILE A 122 12.76 6.02 18.19
CA ILE A 122 12.10 6.80 17.14
C ILE A 122 11.31 7.93 17.83
N PRO A 123 11.43 9.20 17.37
CA PRO A 123 10.69 10.33 17.95
C PRO A 123 9.22 10.33 17.48
N TYR A 124 8.45 9.37 17.98
CA TYR A 124 7.03 9.20 17.70
C TYR A 124 6.30 8.64 18.94
N PRO A 125 5.08 9.12 19.31
CA PRO A 125 4.44 10.31 18.75
C PRO A 125 5.17 11.60 19.15
N GLY A 126 5.12 12.64 18.29
CA GLY A 126 5.82 13.89 18.52
C GLY A 126 5.73 14.86 17.36
N ASP A 127 6.67 15.81 17.32
CA ASP A 127 6.76 16.75 16.22
C ASP A 127 7.10 16.04 14.90
N TYR A 128 6.27 16.27 13.90
CA TYR A 128 6.37 15.65 12.58
C TYR A 128 7.70 15.97 11.88
N GLY A 129 8.17 17.21 12.00
CA GLY A 129 9.46 17.63 11.42
C GLY A 129 10.65 16.90 12.05
N THR A 130 10.63 16.69 13.37
CA THR A 130 11.63 15.92 14.10
C THR A 130 11.62 14.46 13.68
N PHE A 131 10.44 13.85 13.56
CA PHE A 131 10.28 12.49 13.03
C PHE A 131 10.86 12.36 11.62
N MET A 132 10.47 13.23 10.70
CA MET A 132 10.94 13.22 9.31
C MET A 132 12.47 13.38 9.20
N ASN A 133 13.07 14.25 10.01
CA ASN A 133 14.53 14.42 10.05
C ASN A 133 15.24 13.18 10.60
N TYR A 134 14.63 12.50 11.57
CA TYR A 134 15.18 11.26 12.12
C TYR A 134 15.17 10.14 11.08
N VAL A 135 14.02 9.90 10.45
CA VAL A 135 13.87 8.84 9.45
C VAL A 135 14.75 9.06 8.22
N ALA A 136 14.95 10.32 7.79
CA ALA A 136 15.79 10.64 6.64
C ALA A 136 17.25 10.21 6.82
N LYS A 137 17.75 10.04 8.05
CA LYS A 137 19.08 9.47 8.33
C LYS A 137 19.28 8.07 7.76
N PHE A 138 18.19 7.34 7.51
CA PHE A 138 18.21 6.00 6.92
C PHE A 138 19.03 5.95 5.63
N TYR A 139 18.93 6.98 4.80
CA TYR A 139 19.58 6.99 3.48
C TYR A 139 21.09 7.10 3.55
N ASP A 140 21.63 7.77 4.58
CA ASP A 140 23.06 7.98 4.83
C ASP A 140 23.65 6.98 5.84
N CYS A 141 22.84 6.03 6.34
CA CYS A 141 23.23 5.05 7.33
C CYS A 141 23.70 3.75 6.65
N ASP A 142 25.01 3.52 6.55
CA ASP A 142 25.59 2.32 5.94
C ASP A 142 25.04 1.01 6.54
N LYS A 143 24.94 0.93 7.87
CA LYS A 143 24.38 -0.26 8.55
C LYS A 143 22.92 -0.49 8.16
N CYS A 144 22.13 0.59 8.09
CA CYS A 144 20.73 0.51 7.70
C CYS A 144 20.61 -0.05 6.28
N GLN A 145 21.43 0.43 5.34
CA GLN A 145 21.43 -0.04 3.97
C GLN A 145 21.87 -1.50 3.85
N ILE A 146 22.86 -1.93 4.65
CA ILE A 146 23.29 -3.34 4.69
C ILE A 146 22.14 -4.23 5.18
N TRP A 147 21.48 -3.87 6.27
CA TRP A 147 20.38 -4.64 6.84
C TRP A 147 19.14 -4.66 5.93
N TYR A 148 18.81 -3.53 5.33
CA TYR A 148 17.69 -3.45 4.38
C TYR A 148 17.94 -4.29 3.13
N ARG A 149 19.14 -4.25 2.55
CA ARG A 149 19.50 -5.13 1.42
C ARG A 149 19.51 -6.60 1.80
N ALA A 150 19.91 -6.94 3.03
CA ALA A 150 19.82 -8.30 3.55
C ALA A 150 18.36 -8.77 3.65
N HIS A 151 17.47 -7.90 4.12
CA HIS A 151 16.02 -8.15 4.15
C HIS A 151 15.46 -8.38 2.73
N ILE A 152 15.73 -7.49 1.79
CA ILE A 152 15.32 -7.66 0.38
C ILE A 152 15.76 -9.03 -0.15
N LYS A 153 17.03 -9.38 0.06
CA LYS A 153 17.58 -10.65 -0.41
C LYS A 153 16.89 -11.86 0.24
N MET A 154 16.60 -11.75 1.52
CA MET A 154 15.91 -12.81 2.27
C MET A 154 14.52 -13.02 1.73
N ILE A 155 13.70 -11.97 1.61
CA ILE A 155 12.32 -12.06 1.11
C ILE A 155 12.28 -12.57 -0.33
N ILE A 156 13.02 -11.97 -1.24
CA ILE A 156 13.02 -12.36 -2.66
C ILE A 156 13.48 -13.81 -2.85
N GLY A 157 14.46 -14.25 -2.04
CA GLY A 157 15.01 -15.60 -2.11
C GLY A 157 14.26 -16.66 -1.31
N HIS A 158 13.29 -16.25 -0.48
CA HIS A 158 12.54 -17.16 0.40
C HIS A 158 11.73 -18.18 -0.43
N THR A 159 11.67 -19.42 0.04
CA THR A 159 10.86 -20.48 -0.57
C THR A 159 9.61 -20.68 0.25
N ASN A 160 8.47 -20.41 -0.35
CA ASN A 160 7.16 -20.63 0.26
C ASN A 160 6.89 -22.13 0.46
N PRO A 161 6.73 -22.63 1.68
CA PRO A 161 6.52 -24.05 1.93
C PRO A 161 5.16 -24.58 1.42
N TYR A 162 4.17 -23.71 1.23
CA TYR A 162 2.85 -24.10 0.72
C TYR A 162 2.82 -24.29 -0.79
N THR A 163 3.65 -23.56 -1.54
CA THR A 163 3.70 -23.63 -3.01
C THR A 163 4.94 -24.34 -3.52
N GLY A 164 6.00 -24.43 -2.72
CA GLY A 164 7.31 -24.92 -3.13
C GLY A 164 8.10 -23.95 -4.03
N LEU A 165 7.55 -22.77 -4.31
CA LEU A 165 8.18 -21.76 -5.16
C LEU A 165 8.98 -20.76 -4.32
N LYS A 166 10.10 -20.26 -4.87
CA LYS A 166 10.70 -19.04 -4.34
C LYS A 166 9.81 -17.84 -4.68
N TYR A 167 9.76 -16.83 -3.82
CA TYR A 167 8.96 -15.63 -4.08
C TYR A 167 9.31 -14.98 -5.43
N ARG A 168 10.59 -14.95 -5.81
CA ARG A 168 11.03 -14.46 -7.14
C ARG A 168 10.56 -15.30 -8.32
N ASP A 169 10.06 -16.49 -8.08
CA ASP A 169 9.60 -17.43 -9.10
C ASP A 169 8.06 -17.65 -8.99
N ASP A 170 7.40 -16.98 -8.02
CA ASP A 170 5.99 -17.13 -7.77
C ASP A 170 5.16 -16.12 -8.61
N PRO A 171 4.36 -16.59 -9.57
CA PRO A 171 3.56 -15.70 -10.41
C PRO A 171 2.47 -14.94 -9.65
N THR A 172 2.26 -15.21 -8.37
CA THR A 172 1.36 -14.45 -7.50
C THR A 172 1.94 -13.08 -7.17
N VAL A 173 3.26 -12.96 -7.05
CA VAL A 173 3.94 -11.68 -6.88
C VAL A 173 3.77 -10.86 -8.16
N PHE A 174 3.23 -9.65 -8.02
CA PHE A 174 3.08 -8.69 -9.13
C PHE A 174 4.28 -7.77 -9.24
N ALA A 175 4.68 -7.22 -8.10
CA ALA A 175 5.78 -6.28 -8.03
C ALA A 175 6.43 -6.28 -6.65
N TRP A 176 7.70 -5.87 -6.63
CA TRP A 176 8.43 -5.45 -5.45
C TRP A 176 8.33 -3.93 -5.32
N GLU A 177 7.93 -3.48 -4.16
CA GLU A 177 7.87 -2.06 -3.85
C GLU A 177 8.99 -1.70 -2.88
N LEU A 178 9.76 -0.65 -3.23
CA LEU A 178 10.92 -0.26 -2.44
C LEU A 178 10.53 0.07 -1.00
N ALA A 179 9.52 0.91 -0.83
CA ALA A 179 9.01 1.28 0.48
C ALA A 179 7.64 1.96 0.36
N ASN A 180 6.82 1.84 1.39
CA ASN A 180 5.64 2.67 1.52
C ASN A 180 6.04 4.14 1.76
N GLU A 181 5.59 5.03 0.88
CA GLU A 181 5.73 6.49 0.95
C GLU A 181 7.14 6.99 1.30
N PRO A 182 8.21 6.54 0.62
CA PRO A 182 9.53 7.07 0.90
C PRO A 182 9.58 8.57 0.62
N ARG A 183 10.18 9.34 1.54
CA ARG A 183 10.34 10.80 1.43
C ARG A 183 11.79 11.21 1.64
N ARG A 184 12.17 12.40 1.16
CA ARG A 184 13.49 12.99 1.36
C ARG A 184 14.65 12.11 0.93
N TYR A 185 14.41 11.17 0.01
CA TYR A 185 15.43 10.25 -0.50
C TYR A 185 16.36 10.94 -1.50
N PRO A 186 17.64 10.58 -1.55
CA PRO A 186 18.48 10.87 -2.71
C PRO A 186 18.04 9.96 -3.87
N TYR A 187 17.93 10.51 -5.08
CA TYR A 187 17.50 9.73 -6.27
C TYR A 187 18.39 8.49 -6.52
N ALA A 188 19.69 8.60 -6.17
CA ALA A 188 20.61 7.47 -6.24
C ALA A 188 20.17 6.29 -5.37
N TRP A 189 19.45 6.51 -4.26
CA TRP A 189 18.92 5.44 -3.42
C TRP A 189 17.83 4.66 -4.17
N ILE A 190 16.92 5.35 -4.87
CA ILE A 190 15.90 4.74 -5.72
C ILE A 190 16.57 3.88 -6.79
N ASP A 191 17.49 4.49 -7.59
CA ASP A 191 18.15 3.81 -8.70
C ASP A 191 18.92 2.57 -8.23
N ASN A 192 19.71 2.69 -7.14
CA ASN A 192 20.53 1.61 -6.60
C ASN A 192 19.70 0.49 -5.96
N THR A 193 18.60 0.83 -5.28
CA THR A 193 17.74 -0.17 -4.65
C THR A 193 16.96 -0.95 -5.70
N ALA A 194 16.39 -0.27 -6.68
CA ALA A 194 15.70 -0.92 -7.79
C ALA A 194 16.65 -1.83 -8.60
N ALA A 195 17.88 -1.36 -8.91
CA ALA A 195 18.87 -2.18 -9.56
C ALA A 195 19.27 -3.42 -8.74
N TYR A 196 19.35 -3.27 -7.41
CA TYR A 196 19.64 -4.39 -6.53
C TYR A 196 18.50 -5.43 -6.55
N ILE A 197 17.25 -5.01 -6.45
CA ILE A 197 16.08 -5.89 -6.56
C ILE A 197 16.10 -6.62 -7.90
N LYS A 198 16.28 -5.91 -9.02
CA LYS A 198 16.38 -6.51 -10.37
C LYS A 198 17.53 -7.49 -10.53
N SER A 199 18.62 -7.31 -9.78
CA SER A 199 19.74 -8.27 -9.76
C SER A 199 19.39 -9.59 -9.05
N LEU A 200 18.40 -9.59 -8.18
CA LEU A 200 17.93 -10.77 -7.44
C LEU A 200 16.73 -11.43 -8.13
N ASP A 201 15.93 -10.63 -8.82
CA ASP A 201 14.70 -11.04 -9.49
C ASP A 201 14.48 -10.22 -10.76
N SER A 202 14.62 -10.88 -11.90
CA SER A 202 14.36 -10.30 -13.22
C SER A 202 12.95 -10.58 -13.74
N ASN A 203 12.13 -11.34 -13.01
CA ASN A 203 10.81 -11.78 -13.45
C ASN A 203 9.71 -10.76 -13.10
N HIS A 204 9.81 -10.14 -11.91
CA HIS A 204 8.77 -9.27 -11.40
C HIS A 204 9.10 -7.78 -11.60
N MET A 205 8.04 -6.98 -11.60
CA MET A 205 8.16 -5.53 -11.69
C MET A 205 8.70 -4.92 -10.39
N VAL A 206 9.23 -3.72 -10.51
CA VAL A 206 9.71 -2.91 -9.38
C VAL A 206 9.06 -1.55 -9.43
N THR A 207 8.55 -1.10 -8.30
CA THR A 207 8.00 0.24 -8.10
C THR A 207 8.55 0.90 -6.86
N THR A 208 8.36 2.20 -6.74
CA THR A 208 8.92 3.02 -5.66
C THR A 208 8.09 3.02 -4.40
N GLY A 209 6.76 2.93 -4.50
CA GLY A 209 5.80 3.19 -3.42
C GLY A 209 5.65 4.68 -3.11
N SER A 210 6.02 5.55 -4.05
CA SER A 210 5.89 7.00 -3.91
C SER A 210 4.43 7.42 -3.88
N GLU A 211 4.10 8.37 -2.99
CA GLU A 211 2.79 9.00 -2.98
C GLU A 211 2.62 10.08 -4.08
N GLY A 212 3.65 10.31 -4.89
CA GLY A 212 3.66 11.36 -5.90
C GLY A 212 4.36 12.63 -5.41
N THR A 213 3.73 13.79 -5.65
CA THR A 213 4.20 15.08 -5.15
C THR A 213 3.13 15.75 -4.30
N PRO A 214 2.93 15.28 -3.05
CA PRO A 214 1.91 15.82 -2.16
C PRO A 214 2.23 17.26 -1.75
N PRO A 215 1.27 18.00 -1.19
CA PRO A 215 1.51 19.37 -0.73
C PRO A 215 2.68 19.46 0.24
N GLY A 216 3.61 20.38 -0.03
CA GLY A 216 4.80 20.61 0.79
C GLY A 216 6.01 19.74 0.47
N GLU A 217 5.89 18.74 -0.41
CA GLU A 217 7.02 17.95 -0.89
C GLU A 217 7.56 18.50 -2.22
N ASN A 218 8.89 18.33 -2.41
CA ASN A 218 9.62 18.90 -3.56
C ASN A 218 10.35 17.83 -4.40
N GLN A 219 10.06 16.54 -4.20
CA GLN A 219 10.65 15.47 -4.99
C GLN A 219 10.20 15.60 -6.45
N ASP A 220 11.12 15.52 -7.39
CA ASP A 220 10.80 15.47 -8.81
C ASP A 220 10.26 14.09 -9.15
N PHE A 221 8.96 14.02 -9.42
CA PHE A 221 8.26 12.77 -9.68
C PHE A 221 8.79 12.04 -10.92
N LYS A 222 9.10 12.76 -12.00
CA LYS A 222 9.68 12.15 -13.20
C LYS A 222 11.07 11.58 -12.90
N ARG A 223 11.94 12.36 -12.23
CA ARG A 223 13.28 11.90 -11.87
C ARG A 223 13.24 10.68 -10.96
N THR A 224 12.25 10.59 -10.07
CA THR A 224 12.05 9.41 -9.22
C THR A 224 11.78 8.13 -10.03
N HIS A 225 11.10 8.25 -11.17
CA HIS A 225 10.62 7.08 -11.93
C HIS A 225 11.29 6.88 -13.28
N GLU A 226 12.20 7.76 -13.72
CA GLU A 226 12.85 7.63 -15.03
C GLU A 226 13.86 6.48 -15.11
N GLY A 227 14.41 6.03 -13.99
CA GLY A 227 15.41 4.96 -13.91
C GLY A 227 14.97 3.67 -14.61
N PRO A 228 15.88 2.97 -15.29
CA PRO A 228 15.53 1.79 -16.13
C PRO A 228 15.01 0.58 -15.32
N ASN A 229 15.25 0.56 -14.02
CA ASN A 229 14.85 -0.54 -13.13
C ASN A 229 13.53 -0.27 -12.39
N ILE A 230 12.90 0.88 -12.60
CA ILE A 230 11.54 1.18 -12.13
C ILE A 230 10.59 0.91 -13.31
N ASP A 231 9.68 -0.02 -13.13
CA ASP A 231 8.76 -0.46 -14.18
C ASP A 231 7.50 0.39 -14.28
N TYR A 232 7.00 0.87 -13.15
CA TYR A 232 5.81 1.74 -13.08
C TYR A 232 5.91 2.68 -11.89
N ALA A 233 5.14 3.76 -11.93
CA ALA A 233 5.04 4.73 -10.86
C ALA A 233 3.78 4.53 -10.03
N THR A 234 3.80 5.04 -8.80
CA THR A 234 2.67 5.05 -7.88
C THR A 234 2.37 6.45 -7.40
N ILE A 235 1.10 6.71 -7.09
CA ILE A 235 0.65 7.90 -6.39
C ILE A 235 -0.39 7.53 -5.33
N HIS A 236 -0.46 8.35 -4.28
CA HIS A 236 -1.48 8.28 -3.24
C HIS A 236 -2.28 9.58 -3.22
N ILE A 237 -3.55 9.54 -2.81
CA ILE A 237 -4.42 10.73 -2.72
C ILE A 237 -5.16 10.74 -1.39
N TRP A 238 -4.77 11.67 -0.51
CA TRP A 238 -5.23 11.76 0.86
C TRP A 238 -5.88 13.12 1.17
N PRO A 239 -7.13 13.39 0.73
CA PRO A 239 -7.74 14.72 0.86
C PRO A 239 -7.84 15.24 2.29
N GLN A 240 -8.13 14.35 3.26
CA GLN A 240 -8.22 14.75 4.67
C GLN A 240 -6.85 15.01 5.28
N ASN A 241 -5.88 14.11 5.06
CA ASN A 241 -4.52 14.25 5.58
C ASN A 241 -3.81 15.51 5.02
N TRP A 242 -4.14 15.89 3.79
CA TRP A 242 -3.58 17.07 3.13
C TRP A 242 -4.39 18.36 3.40
N GLY A 243 -5.45 18.28 4.23
CA GLY A 243 -6.26 19.44 4.58
C GLY A 243 -7.13 19.97 3.44
N TRP A 244 -7.39 19.17 2.40
CA TRP A 244 -8.29 19.55 1.32
C TRP A 244 -9.76 19.33 1.68
N TYR A 245 -10.06 18.32 2.48
CA TYR A 245 -11.39 17.96 2.93
C TYR A 245 -11.49 17.98 4.46
N ASP A 246 -12.54 18.63 4.95
CA ASP A 246 -12.94 18.61 6.35
C ASP A 246 -14.34 17.98 6.46
N PRO A 247 -14.48 16.77 7.07
CA PRO A 247 -15.77 16.12 7.20
C PRO A 247 -16.80 16.93 8.00
N GLN A 248 -16.38 17.86 8.86
CA GLN A 248 -17.26 18.76 9.59
C GLN A 248 -17.68 19.99 8.77
N ASN A 249 -17.06 20.18 7.61
CA ASN A 249 -17.38 21.24 6.65
C ASN A 249 -17.62 20.63 5.27
N PRO A 250 -18.80 20.07 4.99
CA PRO A 250 -19.11 19.44 3.70
C PRO A 250 -18.92 20.33 2.48
N ASP A 251 -18.98 21.64 2.61
CA ASP A 251 -18.73 22.60 1.53
C ASP A 251 -17.27 22.54 1.00
N SER A 252 -16.35 21.95 1.78
CA SER A 252 -14.97 21.72 1.32
C SER A 252 -14.86 20.59 0.30
N TYR A 253 -15.89 19.74 0.15
CA TYR A 253 -15.81 18.50 -0.64
C TYR A 253 -15.56 18.75 -2.15
N GLU A 254 -16.31 19.65 -2.77
CA GLU A 254 -16.20 19.90 -4.22
C GLU A 254 -14.79 20.32 -4.61
N ARG A 255 -14.15 21.16 -3.77
CA ARG A 255 -12.78 21.58 -3.98
C ARG A 255 -11.78 20.44 -3.73
N ALA A 256 -12.03 19.60 -2.73
CA ALA A 256 -11.18 18.45 -2.44
C ALA A 256 -11.20 17.42 -3.58
N GLU A 257 -12.38 17.14 -4.14
CA GLU A 257 -12.55 16.28 -5.32
C GLU A 257 -11.77 16.84 -6.51
N GLN A 258 -11.94 18.14 -6.82
CA GLN A 258 -11.21 18.76 -7.92
C GLN A 258 -9.69 18.69 -7.73
N ASN A 259 -9.19 18.99 -6.51
CA ASN A 259 -7.77 18.89 -6.21
C ASN A 259 -7.23 17.46 -6.42
N ALA A 260 -8.02 16.44 -6.06
CA ALA A 260 -7.66 15.05 -6.24
C ALA A 260 -7.57 14.66 -7.73
N LEU A 261 -8.54 15.08 -8.53
CA LEU A 261 -8.54 14.85 -9.98
C LEU A 261 -7.38 15.60 -10.66
N ASP A 262 -7.13 16.85 -10.31
CA ASP A 262 -6.00 17.63 -10.82
C ASP A 262 -4.64 16.98 -10.45
N TYR A 263 -4.56 16.41 -9.24
CA TYR A 263 -3.39 15.67 -8.79
C TYR A 263 -3.16 14.41 -9.65
N LEU A 264 -4.20 13.61 -9.87
CA LEU A 264 -4.14 12.44 -10.74
C LEU A 264 -3.72 12.82 -12.16
N HIS A 265 -4.35 13.82 -12.76
CA HIS A 265 -4.07 14.25 -14.14
C HIS A 265 -2.63 14.74 -14.34
N ARG A 266 -2.08 15.47 -13.35
CA ARG A 266 -0.68 15.93 -13.40
C ARG A 266 0.29 14.75 -13.46
N HIS A 267 0.10 13.74 -12.62
CA HIS A 267 0.97 12.56 -12.59
C HIS A 267 0.78 11.66 -13.81
N VAL A 268 -0.45 11.54 -14.31
CA VAL A 268 -0.73 10.87 -15.61
C VAL A 268 0.04 11.55 -16.75
N PHE A 269 0.05 12.89 -16.80
CA PHE A 269 0.82 13.63 -17.80
C PHE A 269 2.34 13.34 -17.67
N ASP A 270 2.88 13.37 -16.47
CA ASP A 270 4.30 13.08 -16.22
C ASP A 270 4.69 11.67 -16.69
N MET A 271 3.83 10.67 -16.42
CA MET A 271 4.11 9.29 -16.81
C MET A 271 3.89 9.04 -18.29
N ALA A 272 2.98 9.77 -18.94
CA ALA A 272 2.84 9.76 -20.40
C ALA A 272 4.12 10.26 -21.08
N VAL A 273 4.79 11.27 -20.51
CA VAL A 273 6.10 11.76 -20.99
C VAL A 273 7.18 10.69 -20.84
N LEU A 274 7.24 10.01 -19.70
CA LEU A 274 8.19 8.92 -19.43
C LEU A 274 7.85 7.61 -20.15
N LYS A 275 6.64 7.48 -20.69
CA LYS A 275 6.12 6.22 -21.31
C LYS A 275 6.16 5.03 -20.35
N LYS A 276 5.85 5.26 -19.08
CA LYS A 276 5.74 4.23 -18.04
C LYS A 276 4.34 4.20 -17.46
N PRO A 277 3.87 3.04 -17.00
CA PRO A 277 2.58 2.95 -16.31
C PRO A 277 2.54 3.73 -15.00
N LEU A 278 1.33 4.14 -14.60
CA LEU A 278 0.99 4.73 -13.31
C LEU A 278 -0.07 3.88 -12.62
N VAL A 279 0.04 3.71 -11.33
CA VAL A 279 -1.00 3.12 -10.47
C VAL A 279 -1.42 4.15 -9.42
N LEU A 280 -2.72 4.37 -9.28
CA LEU A 280 -3.29 5.06 -8.12
C LEU A 280 -3.30 4.06 -6.96
N GLU A 281 -2.22 4.02 -6.18
CA GLU A 281 -1.92 2.92 -5.28
C GLU A 281 -2.58 3.04 -3.90
N GLU A 282 -2.88 4.27 -3.48
CA GLU A 282 -3.66 4.53 -2.28
C GLU A 282 -4.60 5.72 -2.49
N PHE A 283 -5.82 5.57 -2.05
CA PHE A 283 -6.76 6.67 -1.87
C PHE A 283 -7.85 6.26 -0.91
N GLY A 284 -8.33 7.20 -0.15
CA GLY A 284 -9.39 6.97 0.82
C GLY A 284 -10.09 8.26 1.22
N LEU A 285 -11.29 8.12 1.73
CA LEU A 285 -12.03 9.16 2.40
C LEU A 285 -12.76 8.55 3.60
N ALA A 286 -12.77 9.25 4.73
CA ALA A 286 -13.50 8.80 5.91
C ALA A 286 -15.01 8.76 5.65
N ARG A 287 -15.73 8.16 6.58
CA ARG A 287 -17.18 8.26 6.65
C ARG A 287 -17.61 9.69 6.88
N ASP A 288 -18.87 9.97 6.62
CA ASP A 288 -19.44 11.31 6.84
C ASP A 288 -19.53 11.58 8.34
N TRP A 289 -19.28 12.82 8.73
CA TRP A 289 -19.50 13.26 10.10
C TRP A 289 -20.98 13.56 10.34
N GLU A 290 -21.50 13.10 11.47
CA GLU A 290 -22.83 13.43 11.97
C GLU A 290 -22.78 13.79 13.45
N PRO A 291 -23.73 14.60 13.96
CA PRO A 291 -23.75 14.97 15.40
C PRO A 291 -23.86 13.79 16.37
N VAL A 292 -24.38 12.66 15.91
CA VAL A 292 -24.59 11.43 16.72
C VAL A 292 -23.44 10.45 16.56
N HIS A 293 -22.80 10.45 15.40
CA HIS A 293 -21.72 9.53 15.05
C HIS A 293 -20.57 10.29 14.37
N ASP A 294 -19.37 10.10 14.87
CA ASP A 294 -18.17 10.64 14.23
C ASP A 294 -17.77 9.85 12.99
N ILE A 295 -16.72 10.32 12.33
CA ILE A 295 -16.19 9.70 11.09
C ILE A 295 -15.60 8.31 11.29
N TYR A 296 -15.36 7.88 12.52
CA TYR A 296 -14.77 6.59 12.88
C TYR A 296 -15.83 5.51 13.14
N ASN A 297 -17.08 5.93 13.35
CA ASN A 297 -18.16 5.02 13.69
C ASN A 297 -18.59 4.21 12.48
N PRO A 298 -18.61 2.86 12.54
CA PRO A 298 -19.05 2.01 11.42
C PRO A 298 -20.50 2.25 10.95
N GLN A 299 -21.32 2.94 11.74
CA GLN A 299 -22.71 3.29 11.40
C GLN A 299 -22.85 4.63 10.70
N SER A 300 -21.80 5.45 10.67
CA SER A 300 -21.82 6.74 9.97
C SER A 300 -22.01 6.53 8.46
N PRO A 301 -22.75 7.45 7.79
CA PRO A 301 -22.96 7.37 6.34
C PRO A 301 -21.66 7.41 5.54
N THR A 302 -21.75 7.04 4.27
CA THR A 302 -20.60 7.00 3.35
C THR A 302 -20.88 7.79 2.07
N LEU A 303 -21.70 8.85 2.15
CA LEU A 303 -22.10 9.62 0.97
C LEU A 303 -20.90 10.24 0.25
N TYR A 304 -20.06 10.99 1.00
CA TYR A 304 -18.90 11.67 0.41
C TYR A 304 -17.80 10.68 0.05
N ARG A 305 -17.59 9.61 0.83
CA ARG A 305 -16.70 8.51 0.44
C ARG A 305 -17.13 7.91 -0.90
N ASN A 306 -18.40 7.59 -1.06
CA ASN A 306 -18.94 6.99 -2.27
C ASN A 306 -18.81 7.92 -3.49
N ARG A 307 -19.05 9.21 -3.32
CA ARG A 307 -18.83 10.21 -4.37
C ARG A 307 -17.36 10.28 -4.76
N PHE A 308 -16.47 10.31 -3.80
CA PHE A 308 -15.03 10.39 -4.01
C PHE A 308 -14.48 9.16 -4.75
N TYR A 309 -14.87 7.95 -4.29
CA TYR A 309 -14.49 6.71 -4.96
C TYR A 309 -15.00 6.70 -6.39
N LYS A 310 -16.27 7.04 -6.59
CA LYS A 310 -16.85 7.08 -7.92
C LYS A 310 -16.15 8.08 -8.84
N ALA A 311 -15.85 9.28 -8.36
CA ALA A 311 -15.16 10.31 -9.15
C ALA A 311 -13.78 9.83 -9.62
N LEU A 312 -12.98 9.25 -8.73
CA LEU A 312 -11.66 8.70 -9.08
C LEU A 312 -11.78 7.51 -10.03
N PHE A 313 -12.67 6.57 -9.78
CA PHE A 313 -12.88 5.40 -10.64
C PHE A 313 -13.34 5.76 -12.04
N ASP A 314 -14.30 6.67 -12.15
CA ASP A 314 -14.79 7.15 -13.46
C ASP A 314 -13.65 7.83 -14.25
N ASP A 315 -12.80 8.59 -13.57
CA ASP A 315 -11.70 9.32 -14.23
C ASP A 315 -10.55 8.36 -14.62
N VAL A 316 -10.17 7.43 -13.74
CA VAL A 316 -9.21 6.36 -14.05
C VAL A 316 -9.66 5.57 -15.27
N TYR A 317 -10.92 5.14 -15.31
CA TYR A 317 -11.49 4.43 -16.45
C TYR A 317 -11.45 5.25 -17.73
N ALA A 318 -11.89 6.51 -17.66
CA ALA A 318 -11.90 7.40 -18.82
C ALA A 318 -10.49 7.70 -19.34
N LEU A 319 -9.51 7.86 -18.46
CA LEU A 319 -8.12 8.08 -18.85
C LEU A 319 -7.51 6.85 -19.54
N ILE A 320 -7.78 5.64 -19.04
CA ILE A 320 -7.35 4.40 -19.69
C ILE A 320 -7.99 4.26 -21.08
N GLN A 321 -9.29 4.51 -21.21
CA GLN A 321 -9.99 4.46 -22.51
C GLN A 321 -9.37 5.42 -23.55
N LYS A 322 -8.84 6.55 -23.10
CA LYS A 322 -8.14 7.53 -23.96
C LYS A 322 -6.68 7.14 -24.26
N GLY A 323 -6.22 5.98 -23.79
CA GLY A 323 -4.84 5.52 -23.98
C GLY A 323 -3.84 6.13 -22.98
N GLY A 324 -4.31 6.63 -21.85
CA GLY A 324 -3.46 7.10 -20.76
C GLY A 324 -2.64 5.97 -20.12
N PRO A 325 -1.57 6.29 -19.39
CA PRO A 325 -0.63 5.29 -18.86
C PRO A 325 -1.10 4.58 -17.59
N LEU A 326 -2.36 4.74 -17.17
CA LEU A 326 -2.86 4.08 -15.94
C LEU A 326 -2.93 2.57 -16.11
N GLY A 327 -2.49 1.84 -15.08
CA GLY A 327 -2.51 0.37 -15.01
C GLY A 327 -3.55 -0.20 -14.05
N GLY A 328 -4.02 0.60 -13.09
CA GLY A 328 -4.99 0.18 -12.08
C GLY A 328 -5.05 1.13 -10.89
N ASP A 329 -5.82 0.73 -9.91
CA ASP A 329 -5.99 1.44 -8.66
C ASP A 329 -6.16 0.47 -7.48
N ASN A 330 -5.74 0.92 -6.28
CA ASN A 330 -5.92 0.22 -5.01
C ASN A 330 -6.52 1.19 -3.99
N PHE A 331 -7.72 0.94 -3.54
CA PHE A 331 -8.30 1.75 -2.47
C PHE A 331 -7.66 1.43 -1.09
N TRP A 332 -7.64 2.41 -0.21
CA TRP A 332 -7.25 2.26 1.19
C TRP A 332 -8.49 2.31 2.08
N ALA A 333 -8.77 1.30 2.89
CA ALA A 333 -8.19 -0.03 2.85
C ALA A 333 -9.28 -1.04 3.20
N TRP A 334 -9.09 -2.30 2.90
CA TRP A 334 -10.07 -3.33 3.23
C TRP A 334 -10.04 -3.65 4.73
N GLY A 335 -11.12 -3.31 5.42
CA GLY A 335 -11.36 -3.67 6.82
C GLY A 335 -12.21 -4.94 6.97
N GLY A 336 -12.97 -5.29 5.93
CA GLY A 336 -13.74 -6.53 5.88
C GLY A 336 -14.71 -6.72 7.04
N ALA A 337 -14.63 -7.86 7.69
CA ALA A 337 -15.46 -8.22 8.85
C ALA A 337 -15.01 -7.55 10.15
N SER A 338 -13.76 -7.10 10.24
CA SER A 338 -13.20 -6.46 11.45
C SER A 338 -13.87 -5.13 11.77
N ARG A 339 -13.90 -4.77 13.04
CA ARG A 339 -14.48 -3.54 13.56
C ARG A 339 -13.52 -2.86 14.54
N PRO A 340 -13.69 -1.58 14.87
CA PRO A 340 -12.92 -0.92 15.94
C PRO A 340 -12.92 -1.75 17.21
N GLY A 341 -11.71 -2.12 17.68
CA GLY A 341 -11.53 -3.04 18.81
C GLY A 341 -11.04 -4.44 18.41
N ASP A 342 -11.17 -4.82 17.14
CA ASP A 342 -10.58 -6.05 16.61
C ASP A 342 -9.08 -5.85 16.30
N GLY A 343 -8.33 -6.95 16.17
CA GLY A 343 -6.88 -6.90 16.03
C GLY A 343 -6.38 -6.31 14.72
N TRP A 344 -7.03 -6.66 13.59
CA TRP A 344 -6.58 -6.24 12.26
C TRP A 344 -7.70 -5.55 11.49
N LEU A 345 -7.49 -4.26 11.21
CA LEU A 345 -8.38 -3.39 10.46
C LEU A 345 -7.74 -2.96 9.14
N GLY A 346 -8.48 -2.21 8.32
CA GLY A 346 -7.92 -1.48 7.20
C GLY A 346 -7.03 -0.30 7.65
N ASP A 347 -7.27 0.23 8.83
CA ASP A 347 -6.49 1.34 9.41
C ASP A 347 -5.29 0.78 10.19
N PRO A 348 -4.05 1.24 9.91
CA PRO A 348 -2.87 0.77 10.62
C PRO A 348 -2.82 1.29 12.07
N PRO A 349 -2.01 0.66 12.96
CA PRO A 349 -2.07 0.87 14.41
C PRO A 349 -1.83 2.29 14.92
N HIS A 350 -1.33 3.20 14.10
CA HIS A 350 -1.12 4.61 14.45
C HIS A 350 -2.33 5.49 14.13
N GLU A 351 -3.26 4.99 13.35
CA GLU A 351 -4.50 5.69 12.98
C GLU A 351 -5.63 5.35 13.94
N THR A 352 -6.61 6.24 14.00
CA THR A 352 -7.83 5.96 14.76
C THR A 352 -8.62 4.85 14.05
N PRO A 353 -8.92 3.74 14.73
CA PRO A 353 -9.66 2.64 14.14
C PRO A 353 -10.99 3.07 13.51
N GLY A 354 -11.21 2.70 12.26
CA GLY A 354 -12.43 3.05 11.51
C GLY A 354 -12.28 4.27 10.62
N TRP A 355 -11.09 4.90 10.55
CA TRP A 355 -10.90 6.13 9.77
C TRP A 355 -11.19 5.91 8.28
N TYR A 356 -10.48 4.97 7.66
CA TYR A 356 -10.59 4.72 6.22
C TYR A 356 -11.11 3.32 5.87
N SER A 357 -11.24 2.44 6.86
CA SER A 357 -11.66 1.05 6.63
C SER A 357 -12.96 0.96 5.84
N VAL A 358 -12.93 0.15 4.77
CA VAL A 358 -14.11 -0.29 4.03
C VAL A 358 -14.55 -1.63 4.62
N TYR A 359 -15.72 -1.63 5.26
CA TYR A 359 -16.25 -2.82 5.91
C TYR A 359 -17.11 -3.66 4.99
N ASN A 360 -17.22 -4.94 5.30
CA ASN A 360 -18.08 -5.88 4.58
C ASN A 360 -19.58 -5.51 4.61
N THR A 361 -19.97 -4.55 5.45
CA THR A 361 -21.34 -4.01 5.55
C THR A 361 -21.53 -2.70 4.76
N ASP A 362 -20.49 -2.17 4.14
CA ASP A 362 -20.53 -0.93 3.35
C ASP A 362 -21.05 -1.21 1.93
N GLU A 363 -22.27 -1.75 1.84
CA GLU A 363 -22.84 -2.25 0.58
C GLU A 363 -22.78 -1.22 -0.56
N SER A 364 -23.02 0.06 -0.27
CA SER A 364 -22.98 1.13 -1.27
C SER A 364 -21.57 1.36 -1.82
N THR A 365 -20.55 1.39 -0.94
CA THR A 365 -19.13 1.50 -1.34
C THR A 365 -18.67 0.26 -2.10
N ILE A 366 -19.01 -0.93 -1.60
CA ILE A 366 -18.71 -2.22 -2.24
C ILE A 366 -19.31 -2.31 -3.64
N ASN A 367 -20.56 -1.85 -3.82
CA ASN A 367 -21.18 -1.82 -5.13
C ASN A 367 -20.43 -0.91 -6.12
N ILE A 368 -19.95 0.25 -5.69
CA ILE A 368 -19.14 1.15 -6.52
C ILE A 368 -17.84 0.47 -6.93
N ILE A 369 -17.13 -0.17 -5.99
CA ILE A 369 -15.89 -0.93 -6.26
C ILE A 369 -16.17 -2.05 -7.27
N SER A 370 -17.23 -2.83 -7.08
CA SER A 370 -17.57 -3.96 -7.95
C SER A 370 -17.96 -3.51 -9.36
N LEU A 371 -18.69 -2.40 -9.51
CA LEU A 371 -19.01 -1.83 -10.82
C LEU A 371 -17.75 -1.37 -11.55
N HIS A 372 -16.87 -0.66 -10.87
CA HIS A 372 -15.59 -0.25 -11.45
C HIS A 372 -14.74 -1.46 -11.85
N ALA A 373 -14.65 -2.48 -11.01
CA ALA A 373 -13.92 -3.71 -11.35
C ALA A 373 -14.48 -4.39 -12.62
N ALA A 374 -15.81 -4.40 -12.78
CA ALA A 374 -16.45 -4.92 -13.98
C ALA A 374 -16.12 -4.08 -15.23
N ASP A 375 -16.04 -2.76 -15.10
CA ASP A 375 -15.65 -1.85 -16.17
C ASP A 375 -14.19 -2.04 -16.57
N MET A 376 -13.27 -2.13 -15.61
CA MET A 376 -11.85 -2.40 -15.86
C MET A 376 -11.62 -3.75 -16.55
N MET A 377 -12.38 -4.78 -16.16
CA MET A 377 -12.32 -6.09 -16.84
C MET A 377 -12.78 -6.02 -18.30
N ARG A 378 -13.70 -5.11 -18.66
CA ARG A 378 -14.13 -4.93 -20.07
C ARG A 378 -13.01 -4.38 -20.95
N LEU A 379 -12.11 -3.55 -20.39
CA LEU A 379 -10.95 -3.01 -21.11
C LEU A 379 -9.90 -4.08 -21.45
N MET A 380 -9.91 -5.21 -20.76
CA MET A 380 -8.98 -6.33 -21.01
C MET A 380 -9.48 -7.32 -22.08
N LYS A 381 -10.76 -7.23 -22.44
CA LYS A 381 -11.30 -8.10 -23.49
C LYS A 381 -10.84 -7.62 -24.85
N PRO A 382 -10.40 -8.55 -25.73
CA PRO A 382 -9.97 -8.21 -27.09
C PRO A 382 -11.12 -7.67 -27.94
#